data_66857fb2fae72580e524341cffbf6b8b
#
_entry.id   66857fb2fae72580e524341cffbf6b8b
#
_cell.length_a   1.000
_cell.length_b   1.000
_cell.length_c   1.000
_cell.angle_alpha   90.00
_cell.angle_beta   90.00
_cell.angle_gamma   90.00
#
_symmetry.space_group_name_H-M   'P 1'
#
loop_
_entity.id
_entity.type
_entity.pdbx_description
1 polymer ?
#
loop_
_entity_poly.entity_id
_entity_poly.type
_entity_poly.pdbx_seq_one_letter_code
_entity_poly.pdbx_strand_id
1 'polypeptide(L)'
;MRRLPPLLFLVMALVWETAVPLARAQAAGEVAAAPPIQEQLAKLEQQAAEARTAGDNAWLLVSSALVLMMTGPGLALFYGGLVRKKNVLATMMQSFTLIALITVLWALFGYSMAFGSGNLFVGGLDHLFLRGVGAQPDADYAATIPAQTFMVFQLMFAIITPALITGAFAERMKYSALVLFMTLWALIVYNPMAHM
;
A
#
# COMPACT_ATOMS: atom_id res chain seq x y z
N MET A 1 53.04 -0.90 64.53
CA MET A 1 52.87 -1.26 63.08
C MET A 1 52.76 -2.77 62.99
N ARG A 2 51.55 -3.33 62.82
CA ARG A 2 51.33 -4.76 62.66
C ARG A 2 51.71 -5.16 61.20
N ARG A 3 52.80 -5.93 61.11
CA ARG A 3 53.16 -6.48 59.81
C ARG A 3 52.16 -7.53 59.42
N LEU A 4 51.51 -7.38 58.27
CA LEU A 4 50.59 -8.38 57.71
C LEU A 4 51.36 -9.69 57.46
N PRO A 5 50.79 -10.85 57.78
CA PRO A 5 51.48 -12.11 57.65
C PRO A 5 51.76 -12.40 56.13
N PRO A 6 52.94 -12.97 55.84
CA PRO A 6 53.36 -13.27 54.45
C PRO A 6 52.37 -14.18 53.70
N LEU A 7 51.56 -14.93 54.45
CA LEU A 7 50.51 -15.80 53.90
C LEU A 7 49.44 -15.00 53.14
N LEU A 8 49.12 -13.78 53.59
CA LEU A 8 48.11 -12.92 52.95
C LEU A 8 48.56 -12.42 51.56
N PHE A 9 49.84 -12.14 51.40
CA PHE A 9 50.43 -11.77 50.11
C PHE A 9 50.43 -12.94 49.12
N LEU A 10 50.67 -14.12 49.59
CA LEU A 10 50.70 -15.33 48.75
C LEU A 10 49.31 -15.69 48.25
N VAL A 11 48.28 -15.55 49.11
CA VAL A 11 46.86 -15.74 48.73
C VAL A 11 46.41 -14.66 47.75
N MET A 12 46.77 -13.41 47.96
CA MET A 12 46.44 -12.32 47.01
C MET A 12 47.14 -12.51 45.65
N ALA A 13 48.36 -12.98 45.62
CA ALA A 13 49.10 -13.26 44.38
C ALA A 13 48.46 -14.44 43.62
N LEU A 14 48.05 -15.48 44.30
CA LEU A 14 47.34 -16.64 43.71
C LEU A 14 45.96 -16.26 43.14
N VAL A 15 45.23 -15.40 43.84
CA VAL A 15 43.92 -14.93 43.38
C VAL A 15 44.10 -14.01 42.17
N TRP A 16 45.17 -13.19 42.13
CA TRP A 16 45.46 -12.30 41.00
C TRP A 16 45.84 -13.10 39.75
N GLU A 17 46.65 -14.15 39.86
CA GLU A 17 47.07 -14.98 38.72
C GLU A 17 45.92 -15.78 38.10
N THR A 18 44.89 -16.15 38.92
CA THR A 18 43.72 -16.89 38.42
C THR A 18 42.60 -15.96 37.92
N ALA A 19 42.44 -14.76 38.53
CA ALA A 19 41.33 -13.84 38.19
C ALA A 19 41.58 -13.08 36.87
N VAL A 20 42.86 -12.74 36.59
CA VAL A 20 43.20 -11.95 35.37
C VAL A 20 42.98 -12.75 34.08
N PRO A 21 43.36 -14.05 33.97
CA PRO A 21 43.07 -14.82 32.77
C PRO A 21 41.58 -15.11 32.59
N LEU A 22 40.79 -15.30 33.69
CA LEU A 22 39.36 -15.47 33.59
C LEU A 22 38.65 -14.22 33.10
N ALA A 23 39.01 -13.05 33.62
CA ALA A 23 38.45 -11.75 33.14
C ALA A 23 38.84 -11.46 31.69
N ARG A 24 40.06 -11.83 31.26
CA ARG A 24 40.48 -11.73 29.87
C ARG A 24 39.75 -12.72 28.95
N ALA A 25 39.47 -13.94 29.42
CA ALA A 25 38.73 -14.92 28.66
C ALA A 25 37.24 -14.49 28.50
N GLN A 26 36.64 -13.88 29.52
CA GLN A 26 35.31 -13.32 29.42
C GLN A 26 35.25 -12.09 28.49
N ALA A 27 36.20 -11.17 28.57
CA ALA A 27 36.27 -10.05 27.67
C ALA A 27 36.57 -10.46 26.22
N ALA A 28 37.35 -11.53 26.00
CA ALA A 28 37.57 -12.09 24.68
C ALA A 28 36.35 -12.87 24.14
N GLY A 29 35.55 -13.45 25.02
CA GLY A 29 34.27 -14.11 24.65
C GLY A 29 33.19 -13.12 24.27
N GLU A 30 33.19 -11.92 24.83
CA GLU A 30 32.22 -10.86 24.55
C GLU A 30 32.56 -10.06 23.28
N VAL A 31 33.82 -10.13 22.83
CA VAL A 31 34.26 -9.58 21.51
C VAL A 31 34.05 -10.62 20.39
N ALA A 32 33.72 -11.86 20.73
CA ALA A 32 33.50 -12.92 19.75
C ALA A 32 32.07 -12.95 19.28
N ALA A 33 31.86 -12.39 18.13
CA ALA A 33 30.86 -12.62 17.11
C ALA A 33 30.05 -11.39 16.72
N ALA A 34 30.74 -10.36 16.26
CA ALA A 34 30.10 -9.55 15.23
C ALA A 34 29.78 -10.50 14.06
N PRO A 35 28.52 -10.58 13.61
CA PRO A 35 28.17 -11.44 12.49
C PRO A 35 29.06 -11.13 11.29
N PRO A 36 29.41 -12.13 10.48
CA PRO A 36 30.27 -11.94 9.33
C PRO A 36 29.75 -10.78 8.46
N ILE A 37 30.67 -10.00 7.91
CA ILE A 37 30.34 -8.78 7.12
C ILE A 37 29.26 -9.08 6.07
N GLN A 38 29.27 -10.26 5.48
CA GLN A 38 28.25 -10.72 4.53
C GLN A 38 26.86 -10.79 5.13
N GLU A 39 26.72 -11.26 6.38
CA GLU A 39 25.44 -11.31 7.07
C GLU A 39 24.94 -9.90 7.45
N GLN A 40 25.85 -9.00 7.82
CA GLN A 40 25.50 -7.60 8.06
C GLN A 40 25.06 -6.89 6.77
N LEU A 41 25.77 -7.15 5.66
CA LEU A 41 25.38 -6.64 4.34
C LEU A 41 23.99 -7.14 3.93
N ALA A 42 23.74 -8.43 4.04
CA ALA A 42 22.44 -9.00 3.71
C ALA A 42 21.30 -8.41 4.57
N LYS A 43 21.53 -8.19 5.86
CA LYS A 43 20.55 -7.50 6.74
C LYS A 43 20.31 -6.06 6.33
N LEU A 44 21.37 -5.33 5.97
CA LEU A 44 21.24 -3.94 5.53
C LEU A 44 20.49 -3.85 4.19
N GLU A 45 20.77 -4.76 3.26
CA GLU A 45 20.04 -4.83 1.99
C GLU A 45 18.55 -5.15 2.21
N GLN A 46 18.25 -6.10 3.10
CA GLN A 46 16.87 -6.40 3.47
C GLN A 46 16.19 -5.20 4.12
N GLN A 47 16.82 -4.54 5.09
CA GLN A 47 16.27 -3.35 5.74
C GLN A 47 16.06 -2.19 4.75
N ALA A 48 16.96 -2.01 3.81
CA ALA A 48 16.82 -1.01 2.76
C ALA A 48 15.64 -1.32 1.83
N ALA A 49 15.45 -2.59 1.46
CA ALA A 49 14.31 -3.04 0.66
C ALA A 49 12.99 -2.85 1.40
N GLU A 50 12.92 -3.23 2.68
CA GLU A 50 11.74 -3.04 3.54
C GLU A 50 11.40 -1.55 3.72
N ALA A 51 12.40 -0.69 3.95
CA ALA A 51 12.21 0.74 4.08
C ALA A 51 11.69 1.37 2.78
N ARG A 52 12.21 0.92 1.63
CA ARG A 52 11.71 1.34 0.31
C ARG A 52 10.27 0.92 0.11
N THR A 53 9.93 -0.33 0.37
CA THR A 53 8.56 -0.85 0.27
C THR A 53 7.60 -0.07 1.17
N ALA A 54 8.00 0.22 2.41
CA ALA A 54 7.19 1.02 3.34
C ALA A 54 6.98 2.45 2.82
N GLY A 55 8.02 3.09 2.28
CA GLY A 55 7.93 4.42 1.68
C GLY A 55 7.02 4.46 0.45
N ASP A 56 7.20 3.54 -0.48
CA ASP A 56 6.38 3.44 -1.70
C ASP A 56 4.91 3.17 -1.36
N ASN A 57 4.66 2.28 -0.39
CA ASN A 57 3.31 1.98 0.08
C ASN A 57 2.63 3.18 0.75
N ALA A 58 3.35 3.90 1.63
CA ALA A 58 2.82 5.09 2.28
C ALA A 58 2.49 6.18 1.25
N TRP A 59 3.36 6.40 0.27
CA TRP A 59 3.13 7.36 -0.81
C TRP A 59 1.88 7.02 -1.63
N LEU A 60 1.70 5.75 -1.98
CA LEU A 60 0.55 5.32 -2.77
C LEU A 60 -0.77 5.42 -2.00
N LEU A 61 -0.77 5.14 -0.70
CA LEU A 61 -1.95 5.32 0.15
C LEU A 61 -2.35 6.79 0.26
N VAL A 62 -1.38 7.69 0.46
CA VAL A 62 -1.64 9.14 0.47
C VAL A 62 -2.16 9.61 -0.90
N SER A 63 -1.54 9.16 -1.99
CA SER A 63 -1.98 9.46 -3.35
C SER A 63 -3.40 8.98 -3.62
N SER A 64 -3.77 7.78 -3.15
CA SER A 64 -5.13 7.25 -3.24
C SER A 64 -6.14 8.14 -2.51
N ALA A 65 -5.81 8.58 -1.30
CA ALA A 65 -6.66 9.49 -0.53
C ALA A 65 -6.84 10.84 -1.24
N LEU A 66 -5.78 11.37 -1.85
CA LEU A 66 -5.83 12.62 -2.61
C LEU A 66 -6.72 12.47 -3.87
N VAL A 67 -6.62 11.37 -4.61
CA VAL A 67 -7.48 11.13 -5.79
C VAL A 67 -8.95 10.96 -5.37
N LEU A 68 -9.21 10.27 -4.25
CA LEU A 68 -10.57 10.17 -3.70
C LEU A 68 -11.12 11.57 -3.31
N MET A 69 -10.27 12.42 -2.72
CA MET A 69 -10.63 13.80 -2.40
C MET A 69 -10.90 14.63 -3.67
N MET A 70 -10.21 14.36 -4.79
CA MET A 70 -10.54 14.99 -6.08
C MET A 70 -11.94 14.60 -6.56
N THR A 71 -12.35 13.35 -6.38
CA THR A 71 -13.66 12.87 -6.83
C THR A 71 -14.78 13.28 -5.86
N GLY A 72 -14.63 13.00 -4.56
CA GLY A 72 -15.64 13.30 -3.55
C GLY A 72 -15.92 14.79 -3.47
N PRO A 73 -15.19 15.56 -2.68
CA PRO A 73 -15.44 16.98 -2.57
C PRO A 73 -15.08 17.76 -3.84
N GLY A 74 -14.00 17.41 -4.56
CA GLY A 74 -13.53 18.16 -5.73
C GLY A 74 -14.55 18.23 -6.85
N LEU A 75 -14.85 17.10 -7.48
CA LEU A 75 -15.81 17.07 -8.61
C LEU A 75 -17.24 17.34 -8.16
N ALA A 76 -17.66 16.89 -6.97
CA ALA A 76 -18.99 17.17 -6.47
C ALA A 76 -19.24 18.67 -6.33
N LEU A 77 -18.29 19.41 -5.76
CA LEU A 77 -18.39 20.87 -5.65
C LEU A 77 -18.23 21.58 -7.00
N PHE A 78 -17.30 21.11 -7.83
CA PHE A 78 -17.08 21.69 -9.16
C PHE A 78 -18.34 21.62 -10.03
N TYR A 79 -18.90 20.42 -10.21
CA TYR A 79 -20.13 20.26 -10.99
C TYR A 79 -21.36 20.83 -10.29
N GLY A 80 -21.42 20.76 -8.96
CA GLY A 80 -22.45 21.41 -8.17
C GLY A 80 -22.48 22.91 -8.37
N GLY A 81 -21.32 23.55 -8.56
CA GLY A 81 -21.20 24.97 -8.85
C GLY A 81 -21.65 25.38 -10.27
N LEU A 82 -21.65 24.44 -11.22
CA LEU A 82 -22.00 24.70 -12.62
C LEU A 82 -23.51 24.52 -12.94
N VAL A 83 -24.27 23.90 -12.04
CA VAL A 83 -25.69 23.63 -12.24
C VAL A 83 -26.58 24.64 -11.52
N ARG A 84 -27.87 24.64 -11.88
CA ARG A 84 -28.87 25.51 -11.21
C ARG A 84 -28.98 25.16 -9.73
N LYS A 85 -29.20 26.17 -8.88
CA LYS A 85 -29.28 26.02 -7.41
C LYS A 85 -30.17 24.84 -6.93
N LYS A 86 -31.30 24.61 -7.60
CA LYS A 86 -32.23 23.52 -7.27
C LYS A 86 -31.69 22.13 -7.57
N ASN A 87 -30.67 22.00 -8.40
CA ASN A 87 -30.11 20.75 -8.88
C ASN A 87 -28.72 20.43 -8.26
N VAL A 88 -28.18 21.33 -7.44
CA VAL A 88 -26.85 21.20 -6.81
C VAL A 88 -26.74 19.89 -6.03
N LEU A 89 -27.69 19.63 -5.15
CA LEU A 89 -27.68 18.42 -4.31
C LEU A 89 -27.77 17.14 -5.16
N ALA A 90 -28.62 17.13 -6.18
CA ALA A 90 -28.76 15.99 -7.09
C ALA A 90 -27.44 15.69 -7.84
N THR A 91 -26.77 16.74 -8.31
CA THR A 91 -25.48 16.64 -9.02
C THR A 91 -24.37 16.14 -8.08
N MET A 92 -24.29 16.68 -6.87
CA MET A 92 -23.34 16.21 -5.87
C MET A 92 -23.57 14.72 -5.52
N MET A 93 -24.83 14.31 -5.34
CA MET A 93 -25.20 12.91 -5.06
C MET A 93 -24.80 11.96 -6.19
N GLN A 94 -24.78 12.41 -7.45
CA GLN A 94 -24.27 11.60 -8.56
C GLN A 94 -22.81 11.19 -8.34
N SER A 95 -21.92 12.12 -7.96
CA SER A 95 -20.52 11.81 -7.67
C SER A 95 -20.37 10.81 -6.52
N PHE A 96 -21.10 10.99 -5.43
CA PHE A 96 -21.07 10.04 -4.30
C PHE A 96 -21.64 8.66 -4.67
N THR A 97 -22.69 8.63 -5.49
CA THR A 97 -23.22 7.36 -6.01
C THR A 97 -22.18 6.62 -6.84
N LEU A 98 -21.43 7.32 -7.69
CA LEU A 98 -20.39 6.70 -8.50
C LEU A 98 -19.24 6.15 -7.65
N ILE A 99 -18.87 6.82 -6.58
CA ILE A 99 -17.90 6.28 -5.62
C ILE A 99 -18.37 4.91 -5.12
N ALA A 100 -19.61 4.83 -4.64
CA ALA A 100 -20.14 3.57 -4.11
C ALA A 100 -20.33 2.50 -5.19
N LEU A 101 -20.96 2.86 -6.31
CA LEU A 101 -21.28 1.94 -7.42
C LEU A 101 -20.01 1.33 -8.01
N ILE A 102 -19.05 2.17 -8.37
CA ILE A 102 -17.81 1.70 -9.00
C ILE A 102 -16.96 0.90 -8.02
N THR A 103 -16.92 1.28 -6.74
CA THR A 103 -16.21 0.48 -5.72
C THR A 103 -16.76 -0.95 -5.65
N VAL A 104 -18.08 -1.11 -5.66
CA VAL A 104 -18.71 -2.45 -5.65
C VAL A 104 -18.39 -3.20 -6.95
N LEU A 105 -18.55 -2.57 -8.11
CA LEU A 105 -18.26 -3.20 -9.40
C LEU A 105 -16.80 -3.59 -9.53
N TRP A 106 -15.89 -2.75 -9.04
CA TRP A 106 -14.45 -3.00 -9.04
C TRP A 106 -14.07 -4.19 -8.18
N ALA A 107 -14.61 -4.27 -6.98
CA ALA A 107 -14.37 -5.39 -6.08
C ALA A 107 -14.94 -6.72 -6.61
N LEU A 108 -16.08 -6.68 -7.30
CA LEU A 108 -16.72 -7.88 -7.85
C LEU A 108 -16.03 -8.40 -9.12
N PHE A 109 -15.81 -7.52 -10.09
CA PHE A 109 -15.38 -7.89 -11.44
C PHE A 109 -14.27 -7.00 -12.00
N GLY A 110 -14.34 -5.68 -11.72
CA GLY A 110 -13.56 -4.66 -12.42
C GLY A 110 -12.08 -4.88 -12.31
N TYR A 111 -11.57 -5.13 -11.12
CA TYR A 111 -10.14 -5.39 -10.90
C TYR A 111 -9.66 -6.62 -11.68
N SER A 112 -10.45 -7.70 -11.68
CA SER A 112 -10.11 -8.93 -12.42
C SER A 112 -10.10 -8.70 -13.94
N MET A 113 -11.07 -7.95 -14.46
CA MET A 113 -11.14 -7.62 -15.88
C MET A 113 -10.03 -6.68 -16.35
N ALA A 114 -9.52 -5.82 -15.45
CA ALA A 114 -8.45 -4.87 -15.77
C ALA A 114 -7.04 -5.46 -15.56
N PHE A 115 -6.82 -6.27 -14.53
CA PHE A 115 -5.49 -6.73 -14.10
C PHE A 115 -5.36 -8.26 -13.99
N GLY A 116 -6.38 -9.03 -14.36
CA GLY A 116 -6.29 -10.48 -14.45
C GLY A 116 -5.58 -10.96 -15.70
N SER A 117 -5.05 -12.18 -15.66
CA SER A 117 -4.52 -12.85 -16.83
C SER A 117 -5.64 -13.13 -17.83
N GLY A 118 -5.55 -12.64 -19.05
CA GLY A 118 -6.62 -12.75 -20.01
C GLY A 118 -6.15 -12.73 -21.48
N ASN A 119 -6.99 -12.18 -22.33
CA ASN A 119 -6.66 -11.93 -23.73
C ASN A 119 -6.23 -10.46 -23.92
N LEU A 120 -5.90 -10.06 -25.15
CA LEU A 120 -5.44 -8.70 -25.48
C LEU A 120 -6.42 -7.57 -25.09
N PHE A 121 -7.70 -7.86 -24.91
CA PHE A 121 -8.74 -6.85 -24.70
C PHE A 121 -9.37 -6.86 -23.31
N VAL A 122 -9.37 -8.00 -22.63
CA VAL A 122 -10.01 -8.13 -21.32
C VAL A 122 -9.25 -9.14 -20.48
N GLY A 123 -8.99 -8.80 -19.23
CA GLY A 123 -8.42 -9.70 -18.25
C GLY A 123 -9.35 -10.87 -17.90
N GLY A 124 -8.78 -11.90 -17.32
CA GLY A 124 -9.50 -13.09 -16.86
C GLY A 124 -10.34 -12.84 -15.60
N LEU A 125 -10.81 -13.93 -15.02
CA LEU A 125 -11.60 -13.90 -13.77
C LEU A 125 -10.78 -14.38 -12.55
N ASP A 126 -9.45 -14.31 -12.64
CA ASP A 126 -8.52 -14.84 -11.63
C ASP A 126 -8.65 -14.12 -10.28
N HIS A 127 -8.91 -12.82 -10.36
CA HIS A 127 -9.08 -11.96 -9.19
C HIS A 127 -10.55 -11.62 -8.88
N LEU A 128 -11.48 -12.47 -9.33
CA LEU A 128 -12.90 -12.27 -9.04
C LEU A 128 -13.14 -12.17 -7.52
N PHE A 129 -13.93 -11.20 -7.10
CA PHE A 129 -14.13 -10.87 -5.68
C PHE A 129 -12.82 -10.56 -4.93
N LEU A 130 -11.82 -9.98 -5.63
CA LEU A 130 -10.47 -9.70 -5.11
C LEU A 130 -9.72 -10.94 -4.61
N ARG A 131 -10.05 -12.13 -5.14
CA ARG A 131 -9.36 -13.37 -4.78
C ARG A 131 -7.86 -13.25 -5.12
N GLY A 132 -7.00 -13.61 -4.18
CA GLY A 132 -5.55 -13.57 -4.36
C GLY A 132 -4.91 -12.18 -4.22
N VAL A 133 -5.70 -11.11 -4.08
CA VAL A 133 -5.19 -9.75 -3.86
C VAL A 133 -4.89 -9.58 -2.37
N GLY A 134 -3.62 -9.64 -2.01
CA GLY A 134 -3.15 -9.65 -0.61
C GLY A 134 -2.04 -8.65 -0.33
N ALA A 135 -1.33 -8.90 0.77
CA ALA A 135 -0.21 -8.08 1.22
C ALA A 135 1.09 -8.34 0.42
N GLN A 136 1.15 -9.42 -0.37
CA GLN A 136 2.31 -9.71 -1.20
C GLN A 136 2.32 -8.77 -2.42
N PRO A 137 3.49 -8.27 -2.82
CA PRO A 137 3.64 -7.51 -4.05
C PRO A 137 3.26 -8.34 -5.29
N ASP A 138 2.73 -7.67 -6.29
CA ASP A 138 2.50 -8.24 -7.61
C ASP A 138 3.71 -7.93 -8.51
N ALA A 139 4.38 -8.96 -8.98
CA ALA A 139 5.62 -8.82 -9.76
C ALA A 139 5.40 -8.11 -11.11
N ASP A 140 4.21 -8.27 -11.70
CA ASP A 140 3.91 -7.76 -13.04
C ASP A 140 3.53 -6.27 -13.01
N TYR A 141 2.80 -5.84 -11.97
CA TYR A 141 2.25 -4.49 -11.90
C TYR A 141 2.89 -3.62 -10.82
N ALA A 142 3.34 -4.20 -9.71
CA ALA A 142 3.75 -3.43 -8.54
C ALA A 142 4.72 -4.20 -7.62
N ALA A 143 5.96 -4.38 -8.05
CA ALA A 143 6.95 -5.20 -7.37
C ALA A 143 7.38 -4.70 -5.97
N THR A 144 7.17 -3.41 -5.65
CA THR A 144 7.61 -2.82 -4.37
C THR A 144 6.48 -2.53 -3.39
N ILE A 145 5.21 -2.74 -3.79
CA ILE A 145 4.04 -2.41 -2.97
C ILE A 145 3.10 -3.60 -2.85
N PRO A 146 2.30 -3.72 -1.77
CA PRO A 146 1.28 -4.73 -1.66
C PRO A 146 0.25 -4.66 -2.79
N ALA A 147 -0.16 -5.81 -3.33
CA ALA A 147 -1.17 -5.88 -4.39
C ALA A 147 -2.49 -5.20 -3.98
N GLN A 148 -2.89 -5.30 -2.71
CA GLN A 148 -4.07 -4.60 -2.19
C GLN A 148 -3.94 -3.07 -2.25
N THR A 149 -2.75 -2.51 -2.03
CA THR A 149 -2.51 -1.06 -2.12
C THR A 149 -2.57 -0.61 -3.58
N PHE A 150 -1.98 -1.38 -4.49
CA PHE A 150 -2.11 -1.16 -5.93
C PHE A 150 -3.57 -1.21 -6.38
N MET A 151 -4.32 -2.23 -5.95
CA MET A 151 -5.76 -2.38 -6.25
C MET A 151 -6.56 -1.16 -5.80
N VAL A 152 -6.33 -0.66 -4.56
CA VAL A 152 -7.01 0.54 -4.04
C VAL A 152 -6.63 1.79 -4.85
N PHE A 153 -5.36 1.95 -5.21
CA PHE A 153 -4.92 3.08 -6.02
C PHE A 153 -5.59 3.08 -7.39
N GLN A 154 -5.65 1.93 -8.05
CA GLN A 154 -6.33 1.79 -9.36
C GLN A 154 -7.85 1.96 -9.25
N LEU A 155 -8.46 1.56 -8.14
CA LEU A 155 -9.87 1.84 -7.85
C LEU A 155 -10.16 3.35 -7.89
N MET A 156 -9.25 4.18 -7.38
CA MET A 156 -9.47 5.64 -7.39
C MET A 156 -9.62 6.19 -8.82
N PHE A 157 -8.87 5.65 -9.78
CA PHE A 157 -9.00 6.02 -11.19
C PHE A 157 -10.27 5.43 -11.82
N ALA A 158 -10.63 4.21 -11.45
CA ALA A 158 -11.88 3.62 -11.87
C ALA A 158 -13.11 4.45 -11.42
N ILE A 159 -13.03 5.10 -10.27
CA ILE A 159 -14.10 5.97 -9.74
C ILE A 159 -14.09 7.34 -10.41
N ILE A 160 -12.94 8.01 -10.51
CA ILE A 160 -12.88 9.39 -11.00
C ILE A 160 -13.22 9.48 -12.48
N THR A 161 -12.86 8.50 -13.28
CA THR A 161 -13.05 8.54 -14.73
C THR A 161 -14.53 8.65 -15.13
N PRO A 162 -15.46 7.78 -14.66
CA PRO A 162 -16.89 7.97 -14.91
C PRO A 162 -17.46 9.22 -14.22
N ALA A 163 -16.91 9.63 -13.07
CA ALA A 163 -17.33 10.85 -12.42
C ALA A 163 -17.06 12.10 -13.28
N LEU A 164 -15.97 12.13 -14.06
CA LEU A 164 -15.68 13.21 -15.00
C LEU A 164 -16.71 13.31 -16.14
N ILE A 165 -17.30 12.19 -16.55
CA ILE A 165 -18.31 12.18 -17.63
C ILE A 165 -19.64 12.82 -17.18
N THR A 166 -19.93 12.83 -15.86
CA THR A 166 -21.23 13.35 -15.35
C THR A 166 -21.53 14.77 -15.75
N GLY A 167 -20.49 15.59 -15.95
CA GLY A 167 -20.63 16.97 -16.44
C GLY A 167 -21.29 17.09 -17.82
N ALA A 168 -21.12 16.09 -18.69
CA ALA A 168 -21.67 16.11 -20.04
C ALA A 168 -23.21 16.01 -20.08
N PHE A 169 -23.81 15.36 -19.09
CA PHE A 169 -25.25 15.15 -19.02
C PHE A 169 -25.90 15.65 -17.72
N ALA A 170 -25.17 16.48 -16.98
CA ALA A 170 -25.72 17.15 -15.81
C ALA A 170 -27.06 17.85 -16.14
N GLU A 171 -28.06 17.70 -15.27
CA GLU A 171 -29.42 18.19 -15.44
C GLU A 171 -30.25 17.56 -16.60
N ARG A 172 -29.68 16.65 -17.40
CA ARG A 172 -30.30 16.11 -18.62
C ARG A 172 -30.64 14.62 -18.52
N MET A 173 -29.99 13.87 -17.64
CA MET A 173 -30.17 12.44 -17.50
C MET A 173 -30.90 12.11 -16.21
N LYS A 174 -31.83 11.13 -16.28
CA LYS A 174 -32.49 10.57 -15.10
C LYS A 174 -31.47 9.76 -14.27
N TYR A 175 -31.59 9.78 -12.96
CA TYR A 175 -30.68 9.10 -12.06
C TYR A 175 -30.55 7.59 -12.33
N SER A 176 -31.67 6.90 -12.57
CA SER A 176 -31.66 5.46 -12.91
C SER A 176 -30.91 5.17 -14.22
N ALA A 177 -31.07 6.04 -15.23
CA ALA A 177 -30.37 5.93 -16.49
C ALA A 177 -28.84 6.16 -16.30
N LEU A 178 -28.46 7.09 -15.42
CA LEU A 178 -27.06 7.32 -15.04
C LEU A 178 -26.45 6.07 -14.43
N VAL A 179 -27.09 5.46 -13.43
CA VAL A 179 -26.61 4.25 -12.76
C VAL A 179 -26.42 3.11 -13.77
N LEU A 180 -27.41 2.87 -14.63
CA LEU A 180 -27.32 1.83 -15.66
C LEU A 180 -26.20 2.13 -16.68
N PHE A 181 -26.15 3.35 -17.18
CA PHE A 181 -25.12 3.76 -18.15
C PHE A 181 -23.72 3.61 -17.57
N MET A 182 -23.47 4.10 -16.36
CA MET A 182 -22.17 4.04 -15.73
C MET A 182 -21.72 2.63 -15.40
N THR A 183 -22.67 1.75 -15.02
CA THR A 183 -22.40 0.32 -14.83
C THR A 183 -21.92 -0.32 -16.13
N LEU A 184 -22.67 -0.14 -17.20
CA LEU A 184 -22.31 -0.70 -18.52
C LEU A 184 -21.03 -0.09 -19.06
N TRP A 185 -20.85 1.22 -18.94
CA TRP A 185 -19.66 1.92 -19.39
C TRP A 185 -18.40 1.45 -18.64
N ALA A 186 -18.48 1.27 -17.31
CA ALA A 186 -17.35 0.76 -16.53
C ALA A 186 -16.95 -0.67 -16.99
N LEU A 187 -17.91 -1.54 -17.22
CA LEU A 187 -17.65 -2.94 -17.60
C LEU A 187 -17.18 -3.08 -19.06
N ILE A 188 -17.78 -2.33 -19.98
CA ILE A 188 -17.56 -2.52 -21.44
C ILE A 188 -16.45 -1.61 -21.96
N VAL A 189 -16.26 -0.44 -21.35
CA VAL A 189 -15.30 0.56 -21.84
C VAL A 189 -14.12 0.69 -20.91
N TYR A 190 -14.36 1.03 -19.63
CA TYR A 190 -13.26 1.35 -18.71
C TYR A 190 -12.35 0.15 -18.44
N ASN A 191 -12.92 -0.99 -18.04
CA ASN A 191 -12.11 -2.15 -17.67
C ASN A 191 -11.28 -2.70 -18.84
N PRO A 192 -11.83 -2.85 -20.08
CA PRO A 192 -11.01 -3.24 -21.23
C PRO A 192 -9.90 -2.22 -21.57
N MET A 193 -10.21 -0.93 -21.50
CA MET A 193 -9.19 0.12 -21.75
C MET A 193 -8.10 0.16 -20.67
N ALA A 194 -8.42 -0.22 -19.46
CA ALA A 194 -7.45 -0.31 -18.36
C ALA A 194 -6.60 -1.59 -18.43
N HIS A 195 -7.08 -2.61 -19.16
CA HIS A 195 -6.35 -3.86 -19.38
C HIS A 195 -5.33 -3.76 -20.53
N MET A 196 -5.65 -3.01 -21.61
CA MET A 196 -4.77 -2.76 -22.77
C MET A 196 -3.58 -1.88 -22.45
#